data_56b47f6517d72e4af3a423c81eabc81e
#
_entry.id   56b47f6517d72e4af3a423c81eabc81e
#
_cell.length_a   1.000
_cell.length_b   1.000
_cell.length_c   1.000
_cell.angle_alpha   90.00
_cell.angle_beta   90.00
_cell.angle_gamma   90.00
#
_symmetry.space_group_name_H-M   'P 1'
#
loop_
_entity.id
_entity.type
_entity.pdbx_description
1 polymer ?
#
loop_
_entity_poly.entity_id
_entity_poly.type
_entity_poly.pdbx_seq_one_letter_code
_entity_poly.pdbx_strand_id
1 'polypeptide(L)'
;DSLAGINGEIRPGIVHRIDKDTSGLLMVAKNDLAHIGLSEQIKEHSFTREYETVVCGGIKEDGIVNAPIGRHKTDRKKMCVTIENSREAVTHYFVLERFPGYTHLRVRLETGRTHQIRVHMAYIGHPVAGDPVYGNGKPAWLEGQCLHAKKIGFVHPRTGEYMEFGSELPEYFQKFLKSIEG
;
A
#
# COMPACT_ATOMS: atom_id res chain seq x y z
N ASP A 1 7.75 6.20 -27.22
CA ASP A 1 7.70 5.80 -25.80
C ASP A 1 7.94 7.00 -24.88
N SER A 2 6.95 7.88 -24.81
CA SER A 2 7.00 9.05 -23.94
C SER A 2 6.10 8.86 -22.71
N LEU A 3 6.57 9.32 -21.57
CA LEU A 3 5.78 9.46 -20.36
C LEU A 3 5.34 10.92 -20.23
N ALA A 4 4.31 11.17 -19.39
CA ALA A 4 3.85 12.53 -19.11
C ALA A 4 4.98 13.40 -18.53
N GLY A 5 5.11 14.62 -19.04
CA GLY A 5 6.17 15.55 -18.66
C GLY A 5 5.90 16.43 -17.44
N ILE A 6 4.71 16.32 -16.82
CA ILE A 6 4.29 17.21 -15.71
C ILE A 6 5.26 17.21 -14.53
N ASN A 7 5.81 16.02 -14.20
CA ASN A 7 6.79 15.89 -13.11
C ASN A 7 8.25 16.12 -13.57
N GLY A 8 8.46 16.58 -14.79
CA GLY A 8 9.80 16.75 -15.39
C GLY A 8 10.50 15.42 -15.66
N GLU A 9 11.82 15.48 -15.84
CA GLU A 9 12.64 14.32 -16.22
C GLU A 9 12.84 13.30 -15.09
N ILE A 10 12.76 13.74 -13.84
CA ILE A 10 13.09 12.89 -12.68
C ILE A 10 11.96 11.90 -12.35
N ARG A 11 10.71 12.30 -12.52
CA ARG A 11 9.54 11.47 -12.20
C ARG A 11 8.46 11.54 -13.28
N PRO A 12 8.78 11.29 -14.55
CA PRO A 12 7.81 11.40 -15.62
C PRO A 12 6.69 10.39 -15.46
N GLY A 13 5.44 10.85 -15.59
CA GLY A 13 4.25 9.99 -15.56
C GLY A 13 3.87 9.38 -14.21
N ILE A 14 4.58 9.66 -13.14
CA ILE A 14 4.32 9.08 -11.82
C ILE A 14 3.15 9.79 -11.16
N VAL A 15 2.04 9.08 -10.99
CA VAL A 15 0.80 9.59 -10.36
C VAL A 15 0.58 9.06 -8.95
N HIS A 16 1.16 7.91 -8.64
CA HIS A 16 1.20 7.32 -7.28
C HIS A 16 2.49 6.52 -7.10
N ARG A 17 2.69 5.98 -5.91
CA ARG A 17 3.91 5.25 -5.59
C ARG A 17 3.62 4.02 -4.73
N ILE A 18 4.51 3.04 -4.82
CA ILE A 18 4.61 1.93 -3.88
C ILE A 18 5.99 1.98 -3.21
N ASP A 19 6.09 1.37 -2.03
CA ASP A 19 7.33 1.38 -1.27
C ASP A 19 8.39 0.47 -1.89
N LYS A 20 9.67 0.74 -1.59
CA LYS A 20 10.73 -0.24 -1.84
C LYS A 20 10.36 -1.58 -1.19
N ASP A 21 10.62 -2.67 -1.90
CA ASP A 21 10.32 -4.04 -1.50
C ASP A 21 8.80 -4.39 -1.42
N THR A 22 7.90 -3.47 -1.75
CA THR A 22 6.50 -3.79 -2.01
C THR A 22 6.36 -4.25 -3.45
N SER A 23 5.76 -5.40 -3.65
CA SER A 23 5.49 -5.98 -4.98
C SER A 23 4.15 -5.49 -5.54
N GLY A 24 3.92 -5.72 -6.82
CA GLY A 24 2.63 -5.54 -7.46
C GLY A 24 2.52 -4.40 -8.45
N LEU A 25 1.30 -3.90 -8.62
CA LEU A 25 0.92 -2.98 -9.67
C LEU A 25 1.30 -1.53 -9.37
N LEU A 26 1.81 -0.88 -10.41
CA LEU A 26 2.06 0.56 -10.43
C LEU A 26 1.53 1.13 -11.74
N MET A 27 0.77 2.21 -11.67
CA MET A 27 0.25 2.89 -12.85
C MET A 27 1.12 4.09 -13.20
N VAL A 28 1.36 4.26 -14.51
CA VAL A 28 2.16 5.36 -15.04
C VAL A 28 1.41 6.04 -16.18
N ALA A 29 1.33 7.37 -16.15
CA ALA A 29 0.70 8.16 -17.20
C ALA A 29 1.65 8.37 -18.39
N LYS A 30 1.17 8.17 -19.61
CA LYS A 30 1.95 8.32 -20.83
C LYS A 30 1.91 9.74 -21.43
N ASN A 31 0.93 10.55 -21.04
CA ASN A 31 0.80 11.93 -21.46
C ASN A 31 0.21 12.80 -20.36
N ASP A 32 0.27 14.13 -20.55
CA ASP A 32 -0.13 15.11 -19.54
C ASP A 32 -1.64 15.06 -19.22
N LEU A 33 -2.50 14.84 -20.20
CA LEU A 33 -3.94 14.71 -19.97
C LEU A 33 -4.27 13.50 -19.09
N ALA A 34 -3.64 12.37 -19.36
CA ALA A 34 -3.77 11.19 -18.53
C ALA A 34 -3.25 11.44 -17.11
N HIS A 35 -2.11 12.10 -16.97
CA HIS A 35 -1.51 12.45 -15.68
C HIS A 35 -2.47 13.31 -14.84
N ILE A 36 -3.02 14.37 -15.42
CA ILE A 36 -3.97 15.27 -14.75
C ILE A 36 -5.21 14.50 -14.33
N GLY A 37 -5.85 13.77 -15.25
CA GLY A 37 -7.08 13.04 -14.98
C GLY A 37 -6.92 11.96 -13.90
N LEU A 38 -5.83 11.21 -13.91
CA LEU A 38 -5.54 10.19 -12.90
C LEU A 38 -5.19 10.80 -11.54
N SER A 39 -4.45 11.91 -11.53
CA SER A 39 -4.13 12.64 -10.29
C SER A 39 -5.38 13.20 -9.62
N GLU A 40 -6.34 13.69 -10.38
CA GLU A 40 -7.64 14.14 -9.87
C GLU A 40 -8.43 13.00 -9.23
N GLN A 41 -8.48 11.82 -9.87
CA GLN A 41 -9.14 10.65 -9.29
C GLN A 41 -8.51 10.21 -7.97
N ILE A 42 -7.18 10.26 -7.87
CA ILE A 42 -6.47 9.97 -6.62
C ILE A 42 -6.86 10.99 -5.54
N LYS A 43 -6.91 12.26 -5.89
CA LYS A 43 -7.29 13.36 -4.97
C LYS A 43 -8.73 13.23 -4.50
N GLU A 44 -9.64 12.81 -5.37
CA GLU A 44 -11.06 12.62 -5.08
C GLU A 44 -11.38 11.26 -4.44
N HIS A 45 -10.36 10.42 -4.20
CA HIS A 45 -10.51 9.06 -3.65
C HIS A 45 -11.35 8.11 -4.52
N SER A 46 -11.46 8.38 -5.83
CA SER A 46 -12.12 7.51 -6.80
C SER A 46 -11.19 6.50 -7.46
N PHE A 47 -9.90 6.56 -7.14
CA PHE A 47 -8.88 5.63 -7.60
C PHE A 47 -8.80 4.44 -6.64
N THR A 48 -9.14 3.26 -7.12
CA THR A 48 -9.12 2.04 -6.30
C THR A 48 -7.71 1.48 -6.18
N ARG A 49 -7.27 1.28 -4.94
CA ARG A 49 -6.00 0.61 -4.61
C ARG A 49 -6.26 -0.44 -3.56
N GLU A 50 -6.12 -1.69 -3.95
CA GLU A 50 -6.18 -2.81 -3.03
C GLU A 50 -4.83 -3.50 -2.92
N TYR A 51 -4.50 -3.87 -1.71
CA TYR A 51 -3.29 -4.62 -1.36
C TYR A 51 -3.68 -5.91 -0.65
N GLU A 52 -2.78 -6.88 -0.69
CA GLU A 52 -2.81 -7.98 0.26
C GLU A 52 -1.54 -7.95 1.08
N THR A 53 -1.65 -8.30 2.35
CA THR A 53 -0.54 -8.31 3.29
C THR A 53 -0.72 -9.41 4.33
N VAL A 54 0.36 -9.85 4.91
CA VAL A 54 0.34 -10.69 6.11
C VAL A 54 0.93 -9.89 7.25
N VAL A 55 0.16 -9.77 8.33
CA VAL A 55 0.57 -9.05 9.53
C VAL A 55 0.83 -10.00 10.70
N CYS A 56 1.63 -9.55 11.65
CA CYS A 56 1.93 -10.30 12.86
C CYS A 56 0.74 -10.27 13.83
N GLY A 57 0.49 -11.39 14.47
CA GLY A 57 -0.58 -11.53 15.47
C GLY A 57 -1.94 -11.84 14.86
N GLY A 58 -2.92 -12.05 15.75
CA GLY A 58 -4.29 -12.40 15.37
C GLY A 58 -5.19 -11.18 15.36
N ILE A 59 -5.75 -10.86 14.21
CA ILE A 59 -6.82 -9.86 14.08
C ILE A 59 -8.15 -10.60 14.00
N LYS A 60 -9.10 -10.25 14.86
CA LYS A 60 -10.37 -10.95 14.97
C LYS A 60 -11.40 -10.48 13.93
N GLU A 61 -11.43 -9.20 13.63
CA GLU A 61 -12.48 -8.58 12.81
C GLU A 61 -11.88 -7.62 11.80
N ASP A 62 -12.64 -7.37 10.73
CA ASP A 62 -12.37 -6.30 9.78
C ASP A 62 -12.40 -4.94 10.50
N GLY A 63 -11.73 -3.96 9.95
CA GLY A 63 -11.70 -2.64 10.58
C GLY A 63 -11.17 -1.53 9.69
N ILE A 64 -11.08 -0.37 10.32
CA ILE A 64 -10.59 0.86 9.70
C ILE A 64 -9.57 1.49 10.63
N VAL A 65 -8.43 1.89 10.08
CA VAL A 65 -7.48 2.75 10.77
C VAL A 65 -7.60 4.14 10.18
N ASN A 66 -8.15 5.06 10.97
CA ASN A 66 -8.26 6.47 10.62
C ASN A 66 -7.37 7.26 11.57
N ALA A 67 -6.12 7.44 11.19
CA ALA A 67 -5.11 8.07 12.03
C ALA A 67 -4.12 8.84 11.15
N PRO A 68 -3.91 10.15 11.42
CA PRO A 68 -3.09 10.99 10.56
C PRO A 68 -1.61 10.57 10.61
N ILE A 69 -0.96 10.66 9.46
CA ILE A 69 0.44 10.25 9.30
C ILE A 69 1.31 11.47 8.97
N GLY A 70 2.41 11.57 9.66
CA GLY A 70 3.45 12.56 9.44
C GLY A 70 4.85 11.93 9.58
N ARG A 71 5.88 12.76 9.37
CA ARG A 71 7.26 12.31 9.56
C ARG A 71 7.56 12.11 11.04
N HIS A 72 8.33 11.08 11.32
CA HIS A 72 8.84 10.84 12.66
C HIS A 72 9.77 12.00 13.09
N LYS A 73 9.65 12.46 14.32
CA LYS A 73 10.37 13.66 14.82
C LYS A 73 11.89 13.50 14.80
N THR A 74 12.39 12.32 15.09
CA THR A 74 13.83 12.06 15.25
C THR A 74 14.41 11.14 14.18
N ASP A 75 13.63 10.21 13.65
CA ASP A 75 14.07 9.31 12.59
C ASP A 75 13.45 9.73 11.24
N ARG A 76 14.21 10.43 10.43
CA ARG A 76 13.76 10.95 9.12
C ARG A 76 13.39 9.86 8.10
N LYS A 77 13.78 8.62 8.33
CA LYS A 77 13.45 7.49 7.45
C LYS A 77 12.08 6.92 7.74
N LYS A 78 11.51 7.27 8.89
CA LYS A 78 10.22 6.76 9.37
C LYS A 78 9.11 7.79 9.22
N MET A 79 7.91 7.25 9.02
CA MET A 79 6.65 7.94 9.21
C MET A 79 6.05 7.46 10.53
N CYS A 80 5.10 8.20 11.06
CA CYS A 80 4.39 7.80 12.28
C CYS A 80 2.98 8.37 12.31
N VAL A 81 2.14 7.81 13.15
CA VAL A 81 0.85 8.41 13.49
C VAL A 81 1.12 9.60 14.41
N THR A 82 0.73 10.79 13.98
CA THR A 82 0.91 12.05 14.72
C THR A 82 -0.08 13.09 14.23
N ILE A 83 -0.45 14.02 15.09
CA ILE A 83 -1.27 15.19 14.72
C ILE A 83 -0.40 16.36 14.24
N GLU A 84 0.89 16.32 14.48
CA GLU A 84 1.83 17.39 14.12
C GLU A 84 2.36 17.20 12.70
N ASN A 85 2.23 18.24 11.86
CA ASN A 85 2.71 18.23 10.47
C ASN A 85 2.32 16.94 9.73
N SER A 86 1.06 16.57 9.88
CA SER A 86 0.52 15.31 9.36
C SER A 86 -0.59 15.56 8.37
N ARG A 87 -0.98 14.48 7.67
CA ARG A 87 -2.10 14.45 6.75
C ARG A 87 -3.05 13.33 7.14
N GLU A 88 -4.33 13.55 6.89
CA GLU A 88 -5.34 12.49 7.01
C GLU A 88 -4.88 11.22 6.30
N ALA A 89 -5.09 10.10 6.97
CA ALA A 89 -4.77 8.78 6.41
C ALA A 89 -5.82 7.76 6.87
N VAL A 90 -6.45 7.08 5.91
CA VAL A 90 -7.50 6.11 6.16
C VAL A 90 -7.20 4.81 5.43
N THR A 91 -7.11 3.74 6.19
CA THR A 91 -6.85 2.38 5.71
C THR A 91 -7.99 1.45 6.15
N HIS A 92 -8.63 0.79 5.18
CA HIS A 92 -9.60 -0.28 5.45
C HIS A 92 -8.90 -1.62 5.36
N TYR A 93 -9.16 -2.52 6.31
CA TYR A 93 -8.61 -3.87 6.26
C TYR A 93 -9.70 -4.91 6.48
N PHE A 94 -9.55 -6.04 5.78
CA PHE A 94 -10.49 -7.15 5.76
C PHE A 94 -9.72 -8.44 6.02
N VAL A 95 -10.16 -9.23 7.00
CA VAL A 95 -9.52 -10.49 7.34
C VAL A 95 -9.86 -11.54 6.29
N LEU A 96 -8.84 -12.05 5.60
CA LEU A 96 -8.99 -13.14 4.63
C LEU A 96 -8.81 -14.49 5.29
N GLU A 97 -7.75 -14.65 6.08
CA GLU A 97 -7.44 -15.91 6.77
C GLU A 97 -6.59 -15.66 8.01
N ARG A 98 -6.80 -16.47 9.04
CA ARG A 98 -6.04 -16.43 10.29
C ARG A 98 -5.13 -17.64 10.39
N PHE A 99 -3.90 -17.41 10.81
CA PHE A 99 -2.87 -18.42 11.03
C PHE A 99 -2.31 -18.31 12.45
N PRO A 100 -1.63 -19.34 12.95
CA PRO A 100 -0.89 -19.21 14.21
C PRO A 100 0.12 -18.05 14.14
N GLY A 101 -0.11 -17.01 14.93
CA GLY A 101 0.78 -15.84 15.01
C GLY A 101 0.71 -14.84 13.86
N TYR A 102 -0.16 -15.04 12.86
CA TYR A 102 -0.28 -14.18 11.68
C TYR A 102 -1.72 -14.04 11.20
N THR A 103 -1.99 -12.96 10.47
CA THR A 103 -3.28 -12.75 9.79
C THR A 103 -3.03 -12.26 8.36
N HIS A 104 -3.68 -12.91 7.40
CA HIS A 104 -3.69 -12.49 6.00
C HIS A 104 -4.84 -11.51 5.79
N LEU A 105 -4.54 -10.32 5.29
CA LEU A 105 -5.47 -9.23 5.10
C LEU A 105 -5.56 -8.79 3.64
N ARG A 106 -6.75 -8.39 3.23
CA ARG A 106 -6.96 -7.48 2.12
C ARG A 106 -7.03 -6.06 2.68
N VAL A 107 -6.40 -5.12 2.00
CA VAL A 107 -6.33 -3.72 2.42
C VAL A 107 -6.78 -2.82 1.29
N ARG A 108 -7.67 -1.88 1.58
CA ARG A 108 -8.10 -0.84 0.64
C ARG A 108 -7.76 0.53 1.20
N LEU A 109 -7.16 1.37 0.37
CA LEU A 109 -6.74 2.71 0.77
C LEU A 109 -7.73 3.78 0.29
N GLU A 110 -8.15 4.68 1.18
CA GLU A 110 -8.78 5.94 0.80
C GLU A 110 -7.72 7.01 0.50
N THR A 111 -6.63 6.98 1.22
CA THR A 111 -5.46 7.86 1.08
C THR A 111 -4.22 7.03 0.79
N GLY A 112 -3.16 7.65 0.29
CA GLY A 112 -1.92 6.95 -0.04
C GLY A 112 -0.68 7.65 0.50
N ARG A 113 -0.57 7.78 1.83
CA ARG A 113 0.61 8.39 2.45
C ARG A 113 1.79 7.44 2.41
N THR A 114 2.98 8.01 2.47
CA THR A 114 4.24 7.22 2.53
C THR A 114 4.17 6.19 3.65
N HIS A 115 4.44 4.92 3.33
CA HIS A 115 4.43 3.79 4.25
C HIS A 115 3.09 3.56 4.97
N GLN A 116 1.98 4.07 4.45
CA GLN A 116 0.71 4.12 5.17
C GLN A 116 0.25 2.79 5.75
N ILE A 117 0.19 1.72 4.96
CA ILE A 117 -0.26 0.41 5.46
C ILE A 117 0.67 -0.10 6.56
N ARG A 118 1.97 0.04 6.36
CA ARG A 118 3.00 -0.42 7.29
C ARG A 118 2.91 0.33 8.62
N VAL A 119 2.76 1.65 8.56
CA VAL A 119 2.60 2.52 9.75
C VAL A 119 1.29 2.21 10.48
N HIS A 120 0.18 2.13 9.76
CA HIS A 120 -1.13 1.86 10.35
C HIS A 120 -1.21 0.48 10.99
N MET A 121 -0.68 -0.55 10.36
CA MET A 121 -0.68 -1.90 10.93
C MET A 121 0.20 -1.98 12.18
N ALA A 122 1.37 -1.37 12.18
CA ALA A 122 2.21 -1.28 13.36
C ALA A 122 1.52 -0.47 14.48
N TYR A 123 0.83 0.61 14.13
CA TYR A 123 0.10 1.45 15.08
C TYR A 123 -0.98 0.68 15.85
N ILE A 124 -1.69 -0.22 15.19
CA ILE A 124 -2.70 -1.07 15.86
C ILE A 124 -2.10 -2.33 16.49
N GLY A 125 -0.78 -2.46 16.53
CA GLY A 125 -0.08 -3.57 17.19
C GLY A 125 0.12 -4.82 16.32
N HIS A 126 -0.09 -4.72 15.02
CA HIS A 126 0.04 -5.83 14.06
C HIS A 126 0.95 -5.46 12.89
N PRO A 127 2.27 -5.26 13.11
CA PRO A 127 3.18 -4.88 12.05
C PRO A 127 3.17 -5.90 10.90
N VAL A 128 3.45 -5.43 9.70
CA VAL A 128 3.55 -6.30 8.52
C VAL A 128 4.72 -7.28 8.71
N ALA A 129 4.49 -8.55 8.41
CA ALA A 129 5.52 -9.58 8.50
C ALA A 129 6.72 -9.22 7.59
N GLY A 130 7.93 -9.41 8.10
CA GLY A 130 9.16 -9.11 7.38
C GLY A 130 9.55 -7.62 7.34
N ASP A 131 8.71 -6.73 7.84
CA ASP A 131 9.00 -5.29 7.82
C ASP A 131 10.17 -4.95 8.75
N PRO A 132 11.32 -4.48 8.19
CA PRO A 132 12.49 -4.19 9.00
C PRO A 132 12.45 -2.82 9.67
N VAL A 133 11.51 -1.95 9.29
CA VAL A 133 11.39 -0.57 9.79
C VAL A 133 10.34 -0.46 10.89
N TYR A 134 9.14 -0.96 10.63
CA TYR A 134 7.99 -0.85 11.54
C TYR A 134 7.70 -2.13 12.31
N GLY A 135 8.39 -3.21 11.99
CA GLY A 135 8.34 -4.51 12.65
C GLY A 135 9.72 -4.99 13.09
N ASN A 136 9.83 -6.28 13.30
CA ASN A 136 11.10 -6.91 13.70
C ASN A 136 11.92 -7.51 12.53
N GLY A 137 11.47 -7.32 11.30
CA GLY A 137 12.12 -7.87 10.10
C GLY A 137 12.09 -9.39 9.98
N LYS A 138 11.22 -10.07 10.71
CA LYS A 138 11.14 -11.53 10.69
C LYS A 138 9.90 -12.04 9.95
N PRO A 139 9.96 -13.18 9.27
CA PRO A 139 11.19 -13.95 9.05
C PRO A 139 12.13 -13.24 8.04
N ALA A 140 13.42 -13.34 8.30
CA ALA A 140 14.43 -12.60 7.52
C ALA A 140 14.47 -12.98 6.02
N TRP A 141 14.06 -14.21 5.68
CA TRP A 141 14.06 -14.65 4.27
C TRP A 141 13.03 -13.92 3.39
N LEU A 142 12.09 -13.19 3.98
CA LEU A 142 11.16 -12.33 3.21
C LEU A 142 11.87 -11.12 2.59
N GLU A 143 13.04 -10.75 3.10
CA GLU A 143 13.85 -9.63 2.59
C GLU A 143 13.14 -8.26 2.58
N GLY A 144 12.02 -8.14 3.28
CA GLY A 144 11.20 -6.93 3.36
C GLY A 144 9.77 -7.23 3.76
N GLN A 145 8.93 -6.22 3.72
CA GLN A 145 7.52 -6.32 4.11
C GLN A 145 6.72 -7.22 3.17
N CYS A 146 5.95 -8.14 3.75
CA CYS A 146 5.02 -8.99 3.02
C CYS A 146 3.77 -8.21 2.63
N LEU A 147 3.90 -7.43 1.55
CA LEU A 147 2.90 -6.48 1.07
C LEU A 147 2.90 -6.44 -0.45
N HIS A 148 1.72 -6.61 -1.05
CA HIS A 148 1.55 -6.71 -2.49
C HIS A 148 0.41 -5.82 -2.98
N ALA A 149 0.71 -4.96 -3.97
CA ALA A 149 -0.28 -4.13 -4.66
C ALA A 149 -1.09 -5.02 -5.62
N LYS A 150 -2.23 -5.51 -5.15
CA LYS A 150 -3.03 -6.56 -5.76
C LYS A 150 -3.92 -6.06 -6.89
N LYS A 151 -4.54 -4.89 -6.71
CA LYS A 151 -5.55 -4.38 -7.63
C LYS A 151 -5.47 -2.85 -7.75
N ILE A 152 -5.65 -2.38 -8.99
CA ILE A 152 -5.81 -0.96 -9.33
C ILE A 152 -7.09 -0.81 -10.13
N GLY A 153 -7.94 0.15 -9.76
CA GLY A 153 -9.13 0.51 -10.52
C GLY A 153 -9.24 2.02 -10.71
N PHE A 154 -9.59 2.44 -11.90
CA PHE A 154 -9.70 3.85 -12.26
C PHE A 154 -10.62 4.04 -13.47
N VAL A 155 -11.11 5.26 -13.65
CA VAL A 155 -11.80 5.66 -14.88
C VAL A 155 -10.76 6.13 -15.90
N HIS A 156 -10.75 5.53 -17.07
CA HIS A 156 -9.81 5.92 -18.14
C HIS A 156 -10.04 7.38 -18.53
N PRO A 157 -9.03 8.27 -18.42
CA PRO A 157 -9.21 9.71 -18.60
C PRO A 157 -9.71 10.12 -20.00
N ARG A 158 -9.45 9.30 -21.01
CA ARG A 158 -9.86 9.58 -22.39
C ARG A 158 -11.22 8.97 -22.73
N THR A 159 -11.46 7.71 -22.34
CA THR A 159 -12.66 6.99 -22.76
C THR A 159 -13.82 7.10 -21.79
N GLY A 160 -13.55 7.48 -20.53
CA GLY A 160 -14.56 7.51 -19.46
C GLY A 160 -14.98 6.13 -18.95
N GLU A 161 -14.34 5.06 -19.42
CA GLU A 161 -14.64 3.70 -18.98
C GLU A 161 -13.86 3.34 -17.72
N TYR A 162 -14.56 2.67 -16.78
CA TYR A 162 -13.90 2.10 -15.61
C TYR A 162 -13.04 0.90 -16.04
N MET A 163 -11.80 0.91 -15.61
CA MET A 163 -10.83 -0.15 -15.86
C MET A 163 -10.27 -0.68 -14.56
N GLU A 164 -10.08 -1.98 -14.49
CA GLU A 164 -9.53 -2.64 -13.31
C GLU A 164 -8.46 -3.65 -13.72
N PHE A 165 -7.34 -3.62 -13.04
CA PHE A 165 -6.23 -4.54 -13.24
C PHE A 165 -5.89 -5.24 -11.93
N GLY A 166 -5.67 -6.54 -12.01
CA GLY A 166 -5.23 -7.36 -10.89
C GLY A 166 -3.90 -8.01 -11.18
N SER A 167 -3.19 -8.41 -10.14
CA SER A 167 -1.97 -9.21 -10.22
C SER A 167 -2.08 -10.41 -9.30
N GLU A 168 -1.49 -11.53 -9.68
CA GLU A 168 -1.41 -12.68 -8.80
C GLU A 168 -0.42 -12.43 -7.66
N LEU A 169 -0.65 -13.08 -6.52
CA LEU A 169 0.30 -13.04 -5.42
C LEU A 169 1.64 -13.64 -5.89
N PRO A 170 2.76 -12.94 -5.65
CA PRO A 170 4.06 -13.44 -6.07
C PRO A 170 4.48 -14.69 -5.28
N GLU A 171 5.46 -15.43 -5.81
CA GLU A 171 5.92 -16.69 -5.25
C GLU A 171 6.32 -16.58 -3.78
N TYR A 172 7.05 -15.52 -3.39
CA TYR A 172 7.46 -15.33 -2.00
C TYR A 172 6.27 -15.23 -1.05
N PHE A 173 5.20 -14.55 -1.48
CA PHE A 173 3.97 -14.36 -0.69
C PHE A 173 3.24 -15.69 -0.51
N GLN A 174 3.05 -16.42 -1.59
CA GLN A 174 2.42 -17.75 -1.57
C GLN A 174 3.23 -18.74 -0.72
N LYS A 175 4.54 -18.72 -0.84
CA LYS A 175 5.45 -19.54 -0.03
C LYS A 175 5.34 -19.20 1.45
N PHE A 176 5.25 -17.91 1.78
CA PHE A 176 5.10 -17.48 3.17
C PHE A 176 3.76 -17.96 3.75
N LEU A 177 2.65 -17.78 3.02
CA LEU A 177 1.34 -18.30 3.46
C LEU A 177 1.38 -19.80 3.76
N LYS A 178 2.01 -20.59 2.90
CA LYS A 178 2.19 -22.03 3.14
C LYS A 178 3.03 -22.32 4.38
N SER A 179 4.05 -21.52 4.62
CA SER A 179 4.98 -21.73 5.74
C SER A 179 4.33 -21.48 7.11
N ILE A 180 3.24 -20.72 7.17
CA ILE A 180 2.54 -20.37 8.41
C ILE A 180 1.24 -21.15 8.60
N GLU A 181 0.86 -22.00 7.66
CA GLU A 181 -0.19 -22.99 7.85
C GLU A 181 0.25 -23.92 9.00
N GLY A 182 -0.61 -24.09 9.98
CA GLY A 182 -0.35 -24.92 11.16
C GLY A 182 -0.37 -26.43 10.85
#